data_28eebcd0ef391fc339464c9e45b3f405
#
_entry.id   28eebcd0ef391fc339464c9e45b3f405
#
_cell.length_a   1.000
_cell.length_b   1.000
_cell.length_c   1.000
_cell.angle_alpha   90.00
_cell.angle_beta   90.00
_cell.angle_gamma   90.00
#
_symmetry.space_group_name_H-M   'P 1'
#
loop_
_entity.id
_entity.type
_entity.pdbx_description
1 polymer ?
#
loop_
_entity_poly.entity_id
_entity_poly.type
_entity_poly.pdbx_seq_one_letter_code
_entity_poly.pdbx_strand_id
1 'polypeptide(L)'
;MKDDEWAVNGNDEMHEYLCLMNSHNGTLSLSALPTSIRVVCNNTLSWAISEGSQRMIKLKHTGDIDAKILSLKDALEEWKNHKTAFRGAVQQLGSKRWSAEEIQGFWMECYQMFEGEVPTARSSYTQEEHNSRKKAMATMQGFTETFDKEVKEFGGDSAWLAANAVTNW
;
A
#
# COMPACT_ATOMS: atom_id res chain seq x y z
N MET A 1 5.66 -7.80 -15.86
CA MET A 1 6.91 -8.57 -15.72
C MET A 1 7.22 -8.64 -14.23
N LYS A 2 7.37 -9.84 -13.67
CA LYS A 2 7.77 -10.06 -12.27
C LYS A 2 9.27 -9.78 -12.20
N ASP A 3 9.70 -8.86 -11.35
CA ASP A 3 11.08 -8.39 -11.34
C ASP A 3 11.91 -9.07 -10.26
N ASP A 4 11.35 -9.22 -9.03
CA ASP A 4 12.09 -9.78 -7.90
C ASP A 4 11.16 -10.33 -6.82
N GLU A 5 11.60 -11.36 -6.12
CA GLU A 5 10.95 -11.92 -4.93
C GLU A 5 11.85 -11.64 -3.72
N TRP A 6 11.25 -11.15 -2.65
CA TRP A 6 11.97 -10.98 -1.39
C TRP A 6 10.99 -11.13 -0.22
N ALA A 7 11.48 -11.54 0.93
CA ALA A 7 10.65 -11.76 2.10
C ALA A 7 10.84 -10.65 3.13
N VAL A 8 9.76 -10.23 3.76
CA VAL A 8 9.79 -9.25 4.85
C VAL A 8 10.23 -9.93 6.14
N ASN A 9 9.61 -11.07 6.48
CA ASN A 9 9.87 -11.87 7.67
C ASN A 9 9.88 -13.36 7.33
N GLY A 10 10.88 -13.80 6.58
CA GLY A 10 11.08 -15.23 6.28
C GLY A 10 9.99 -15.89 5.41
N ASN A 11 8.73 -15.74 5.72
CA ASN A 11 7.59 -16.38 5.03
C ASN A 11 6.66 -15.38 4.32
N ASP A 12 6.76 -14.07 4.60
CA ASP A 12 5.94 -13.06 3.95
C ASP A 12 6.64 -12.57 2.68
N GLU A 13 6.31 -13.19 1.56
CA GLU A 13 6.92 -12.91 0.25
C GLU A 13 6.30 -11.69 -0.41
N MET A 14 7.14 -10.71 -0.72
CA MET A 14 6.77 -9.55 -1.51
C MET A 14 7.21 -9.72 -2.96
N HIS A 15 6.30 -9.40 -3.87
CA HIS A 15 6.55 -9.39 -5.30
C HIS A 15 6.49 -7.96 -5.84
N GLU A 16 7.43 -7.61 -6.67
CA GLU A 16 7.44 -6.34 -7.37
C GLU A 16 7.17 -6.56 -8.85
N TYR A 17 6.38 -5.65 -9.42
CA TYR A 17 5.92 -5.74 -10.80
C TYR A 17 6.19 -4.43 -11.54
N LEU A 18 6.51 -4.54 -12.82
CA LEU A 18 6.41 -3.43 -13.76
C LEU A 18 5.15 -3.63 -14.61
N CYS A 19 4.14 -2.81 -14.35
CA CYS A 19 2.92 -2.80 -15.14
C CYS A 19 3.12 -1.92 -16.38
N LEU A 20 3.06 -2.52 -17.58
CA LEU A 20 3.11 -1.81 -18.84
C LEU A 20 1.69 -1.64 -19.37
N MET A 21 1.31 -0.42 -19.69
CA MET A 21 0.00 -0.08 -20.20
C MET A 21 0.13 0.61 -21.55
N ASN A 22 -0.66 0.18 -22.53
CA ASN A 22 -0.75 0.81 -23.85
C ASN A 22 -2.19 0.73 -24.35
N SER A 23 -2.60 1.72 -25.12
CA SER A 23 -3.92 1.76 -25.74
C SER A 23 -3.77 1.83 -27.26
N HIS A 24 -4.42 0.89 -27.97
CA HIS A 24 -4.44 0.87 -29.42
C HIS A 24 -5.29 1.99 -30.06
N ASN A 25 -6.22 2.56 -29.29
CA ASN A 25 -7.09 3.65 -29.76
C ASN A 25 -6.57 5.04 -29.44
N GLY A 26 -5.34 5.16 -28.92
CA GLY A 26 -4.70 6.44 -28.60
C GLY A 26 -5.24 7.14 -27.33
N THR A 27 -6.12 6.50 -26.56
CA THR A 27 -6.69 7.07 -25.33
C THR A 27 -5.70 7.08 -24.16
N LEU A 28 -4.71 6.17 -24.20
CA LEU A 28 -3.62 6.11 -23.20
C LEU A 28 -2.27 6.13 -23.91
N SER A 29 -1.37 6.95 -23.41
CA SER A 29 0.06 6.89 -23.80
C SER A 29 0.67 5.59 -23.33
N LEU A 30 1.73 5.12 -23.97
CA LEU A 30 2.56 4.05 -23.42
C LEU A 30 2.99 4.44 -22.03
N SER A 31 2.64 3.65 -21.04
CA SER A 31 2.92 3.96 -19.63
C SER A 31 3.57 2.78 -18.95
N ALA A 32 4.54 3.04 -18.11
CA ALA A 32 5.19 2.08 -17.25
C ALA A 32 4.96 2.48 -15.78
N LEU A 33 4.47 1.54 -14.99
CA LEU A 33 4.12 1.75 -13.58
C LEU A 33 4.78 0.67 -12.74
N PRO A 34 5.77 1.04 -11.89
CA PRO A 34 6.25 0.13 -10.87
C PRO A 34 5.22 0.00 -9.75
N THR A 35 4.93 -1.22 -9.32
CA THR A 35 3.95 -1.49 -8.27
C THR A 35 4.26 -2.80 -7.55
N SER A 36 3.91 -2.88 -6.26
CA SER A 36 3.88 -4.13 -5.49
C SER A 36 2.53 -4.86 -5.62
N ILE A 37 1.52 -4.20 -6.20
CA ILE A 37 0.19 -4.77 -6.37
C ILE A 37 0.16 -5.67 -7.61
N ARG A 38 -0.17 -6.94 -7.41
CA ARG A 38 -0.42 -7.87 -8.52
C ARG A 38 -1.71 -7.50 -9.24
N VAL A 39 -1.56 -7.00 -10.47
CA VAL A 39 -2.71 -6.65 -11.33
C VAL A 39 -3.31 -7.92 -11.92
N VAL A 40 -4.50 -8.29 -11.45
CA VAL A 40 -5.26 -9.47 -11.90
C VAL A 40 -6.64 -9.12 -12.43
N CYS A 41 -7.14 -7.92 -12.14
CA CYS A 41 -8.44 -7.42 -12.60
C CYS A 41 -8.43 -5.89 -12.67
N ASN A 42 -9.53 -5.28 -13.17
CA ASN A 42 -9.65 -3.82 -13.26
C ASN A 42 -9.57 -3.11 -11.89
N ASN A 43 -10.04 -3.73 -10.83
CA ASN A 43 -9.99 -3.13 -9.49
C ASN A 43 -8.54 -3.04 -9.00
N THR A 44 -7.76 -4.12 -9.13
CA THR A 44 -6.34 -4.12 -8.77
C THR A 44 -5.51 -3.23 -9.68
N LEU A 45 -5.87 -3.09 -10.96
CA LEU A 45 -5.25 -2.12 -11.87
C LEU A 45 -5.53 -0.68 -11.43
N SER A 46 -6.77 -0.35 -11.09
CA SER A 46 -7.14 1.00 -10.61
C SER A 46 -6.40 1.33 -9.31
N TRP A 47 -6.26 0.36 -8.44
CA TRP A 47 -5.53 0.52 -7.18
C TRP A 47 -4.02 0.73 -7.42
N ALA A 48 -3.39 -0.08 -8.26
CA ALA A 48 -2.00 0.09 -8.65
C ALA A 48 -1.75 1.47 -9.30
N ILE A 49 -2.67 1.94 -10.15
CA ILE A 49 -2.59 3.26 -10.78
C ILE A 49 -2.72 4.37 -9.72
N SER A 50 -3.64 4.24 -8.78
CA SER A 50 -3.84 5.23 -7.72
C SER A 50 -2.60 5.36 -6.83
N GLU A 51 -2.04 4.22 -6.40
CA GLU A 51 -0.82 4.19 -5.58
C GLU A 51 0.40 4.72 -6.33
N GLY A 52 0.57 4.29 -7.57
CA GLY A 52 1.77 4.57 -8.36
C GLY A 52 1.69 5.77 -9.29
N SER A 53 0.60 6.55 -9.26
CA SER A 53 0.36 7.63 -10.23
C SER A 53 1.48 8.67 -10.31
N GLN A 54 2.12 8.98 -9.19
CA GLN A 54 3.26 9.92 -9.11
C GLN A 54 4.56 9.33 -9.69
N ARG A 55 4.66 8.01 -9.76
CA ARG A 55 5.82 7.24 -10.25
C ARG A 55 5.61 6.71 -11.66
N MET A 56 4.44 6.98 -12.25
CA MET A 56 4.09 6.52 -13.57
C MET A 56 4.86 7.27 -14.66
N ILE A 57 5.61 6.53 -15.43
CA ILE A 57 6.32 7.04 -16.61
C ILE A 57 5.35 7.02 -17.78
N LYS A 58 5.09 8.17 -18.41
CA LYS A 58 4.20 8.32 -19.57
C LYS A 58 5.00 8.76 -20.79
N LEU A 59 4.97 7.95 -21.84
CA LEU A 59 5.63 8.23 -23.12
C LEU A 59 4.57 8.55 -24.18
N LYS A 60 4.59 9.77 -24.71
CA LYS A 60 3.71 10.15 -25.83
C LYS A 60 4.10 9.39 -27.08
N HIS A 61 3.12 9.01 -27.91
CA HIS A 61 3.35 8.30 -29.18
C HIS A 61 4.01 9.19 -30.28
N THR A 62 4.14 10.49 -30.04
CA THR A 62 4.71 11.47 -30.98
C THR A 62 6.08 11.94 -30.55
N GLY A 63 6.97 12.24 -31.51
CA GLY A 63 8.31 12.79 -31.26
C GLY A 63 9.44 11.75 -31.35
N ASP A 64 10.64 12.15 -30.96
CA ASP A 64 11.88 11.38 -31.08
C ASP A 64 11.84 10.12 -30.18
N ILE A 65 11.98 8.93 -30.79
CA ILE A 65 11.98 7.65 -30.11
C ILE A 65 13.24 7.46 -29.25
N ASP A 66 14.38 7.93 -29.71
CA ASP A 66 15.66 7.75 -29.01
C ASP A 66 15.68 8.57 -27.71
N ALA A 67 15.18 9.79 -27.75
CA ALA A 67 15.03 10.62 -26.56
C ALA A 67 14.06 10.00 -25.54
N LYS A 68 13.01 9.29 -25.99
CA LYS A 68 12.06 8.58 -25.13
C LYS A 68 12.66 7.33 -24.50
N ILE A 69 13.46 6.58 -25.26
CA ILE A 69 14.18 5.41 -24.72
C ILE A 69 15.15 5.85 -23.63
N LEU A 70 15.82 6.97 -23.83
CA LEU A 70 16.72 7.54 -22.82
C LEU A 70 15.95 7.92 -21.55
N SER A 71 14.87 8.67 -21.70
CA SER A 71 13.99 9.05 -20.60
C SER A 71 13.41 7.85 -19.86
N LEU A 72 13.10 6.75 -20.55
CA LEU A 72 12.65 5.51 -19.94
C LEU A 72 13.77 4.85 -19.13
N LYS A 73 15.01 4.86 -19.63
CA LYS A 73 16.15 4.33 -18.88
C LYS A 73 16.40 5.08 -17.59
N ASP A 74 16.38 6.41 -17.66
CA ASP A 74 16.58 7.26 -16.47
C ASP A 74 15.51 7.00 -15.41
N ALA A 75 14.26 6.89 -15.83
CA ALA A 75 13.15 6.60 -14.94
C ALA A 75 13.17 5.17 -14.37
N LEU A 76 13.70 4.18 -15.10
CA LEU A 76 13.94 2.83 -14.58
C LEU A 76 15.07 2.80 -13.55
N GLU A 77 16.10 3.61 -13.70
CA GLU A 77 17.16 3.75 -12.69
C GLU A 77 16.64 4.44 -11.42
N GLU A 78 15.84 5.48 -11.56
CA GLU A 78 15.18 6.13 -10.42
C GLU A 78 14.26 5.14 -9.68
N TRP A 79 13.52 4.31 -10.43
CA TRP A 79 12.71 3.25 -9.82
C TRP A 79 13.53 2.24 -9.04
N LYS A 80 14.69 1.79 -9.55
CA LYS A 80 15.58 0.87 -8.81
C LYS A 80 16.02 1.45 -7.47
N ASN A 81 16.36 2.75 -7.46
CA ASN A 81 16.75 3.43 -6.23
C ASN A 81 15.56 3.49 -5.22
N HIS A 82 14.37 3.79 -5.72
CA HIS A 82 13.15 3.82 -4.92
C HIS A 82 12.79 2.44 -4.35
N LYS A 83 12.94 1.40 -5.15
CA LYS A 83 12.75 0.00 -4.78
C LYS A 83 13.65 -0.38 -3.60
N THR A 84 14.94 -0.05 -3.66
CA THR A 84 15.88 -0.33 -2.57
C THR A 84 15.49 0.37 -1.28
N ALA A 85 15.08 1.65 -1.35
CA ALA A 85 14.61 2.40 -0.20
C ALA A 85 13.31 1.81 0.39
N PHE A 86 12.35 1.45 -0.46
CA PHE A 86 11.10 0.82 -0.06
C PHE A 86 11.34 -0.52 0.65
N ARG A 87 12.16 -1.40 0.06
CA ARG A 87 12.54 -2.67 0.70
C ARG A 87 13.17 -2.46 2.07
N GLY A 88 14.09 -1.50 2.18
CA GLY A 88 14.71 -1.17 3.47
C GLY A 88 13.68 -0.71 4.51
N ALA A 89 12.74 0.13 4.13
CA ALA A 89 11.68 0.60 5.02
C ALA A 89 10.76 -0.55 5.47
N VAL A 90 10.32 -1.41 4.55
CA VAL A 90 9.46 -2.56 4.86
C VAL A 90 10.18 -3.57 5.74
N GLN A 91 11.46 -3.86 5.49
CA GLN A 91 12.25 -4.73 6.34
C GLN A 91 12.44 -4.16 7.75
N GLN A 92 12.62 -2.84 7.88
CA GLN A 92 12.64 -2.18 9.19
C GLN A 92 11.31 -2.34 9.93
N LEU A 93 10.18 -2.15 9.24
CA LEU A 93 8.85 -2.39 9.83
C LEU A 93 8.66 -3.86 10.21
N GLY A 94 9.10 -4.79 9.37
CA GLY A 94 9.06 -6.23 9.65
C GLY A 94 9.87 -6.66 10.86
N SER A 95 10.98 -5.99 11.12
CA SER A 95 11.85 -6.26 12.27
C SER A 95 11.40 -5.55 13.55
N LYS A 96 10.60 -4.49 13.43
CA LYS A 96 10.15 -3.68 14.57
C LYS A 96 8.97 -4.35 15.26
N ARG A 97 9.13 -4.69 16.53
CA ARG A 97 8.06 -5.19 17.39
C ARG A 97 7.32 -4.01 18.02
N TRP A 98 6.01 -4.09 18.04
CA TRP A 98 5.14 -3.11 18.68
C TRP A 98 4.37 -3.75 19.84
N SER A 99 4.16 -3.00 20.92
CA SER A 99 3.23 -3.39 21.96
C SER A 99 1.78 -3.33 21.45
N ALA A 100 0.88 -3.98 22.15
CA ALA A 100 -0.55 -3.93 21.80
C ALA A 100 -1.09 -2.48 21.80
N GLU A 101 -0.59 -1.63 22.71
CA GLU A 101 -0.97 -0.22 22.79
C GLU A 101 -0.45 0.58 21.57
N GLU A 102 0.77 0.32 21.12
CA GLU A 102 1.33 0.96 19.92
C GLU A 102 0.56 0.57 18.66
N ILE A 103 0.20 -0.73 18.53
CA ILE A 103 -0.61 -1.23 17.41
C ILE A 103 -2.00 -0.57 17.41
N GLN A 104 -2.68 -0.55 18.55
CA GLN A 104 -3.99 0.09 18.66
C GLN A 104 -3.93 1.60 18.40
N GLY A 105 -2.91 2.28 18.90
CA GLY A 105 -2.66 3.69 18.64
C GLY A 105 -2.50 3.96 17.14
N PHE A 106 -1.66 3.19 16.47
CA PHE A 106 -1.46 3.29 15.02
C PHE A 106 -2.76 3.07 14.23
N TRP A 107 -3.53 2.04 14.55
CA TRP A 107 -4.81 1.79 13.88
C TRP A 107 -5.82 2.92 14.11
N MET A 108 -5.85 3.50 15.30
CA MET A 108 -6.71 4.63 15.58
C MET A 108 -6.30 5.87 14.78
N GLU A 109 -5.01 6.16 14.65
CA GLU A 109 -4.50 7.23 13.79
C GLU A 109 -4.88 7.00 12.33
N CYS A 110 -4.68 5.78 11.80
CA CYS A 110 -5.11 5.42 10.45
C CYS A 110 -6.62 5.65 10.26
N TYR A 111 -7.44 5.19 11.21
CA TYR A 111 -8.89 5.40 11.14
C TYR A 111 -9.24 6.90 11.08
N GLN A 112 -8.64 7.71 11.94
CA GLN A 112 -8.92 9.15 12.00
C GLN A 112 -8.48 9.90 10.73
N MET A 113 -7.41 9.47 10.08
CA MET A 113 -6.96 10.04 8.80
C MET A 113 -8.00 9.88 7.68
N PHE A 114 -8.77 8.78 7.67
CA PHE A 114 -9.73 8.49 6.61
C PHE A 114 -11.18 8.84 6.96
N GLU A 115 -11.55 8.70 8.21
CA GLU A 115 -12.95 8.80 8.67
C GLU A 115 -13.22 9.99 9.59
N GLY A 116 -12.16 10.68 10.03
CA GLY A 116 -12.23 11.83 10.94
C GLY A 116 -12.12 11.45 12.42
N GLU A 117 -12.19 12.48 13.27
CA GLU A 117 -11.98 12.32 14.71
C GLU A 117 -13.04 11.43 15.38
N VAL A 118 -12.56 10.58 16.29
CA VAL A 118 -13.43 9.77 17.14
C VAL A 118 -13.70 10.56 18.45
N PRO A 119 -14.97 10.82 18.80
CA PRO A 119 -15.30 11.53 20.02
C PRO A 119 -14.69 10.86 21.27
N THR A 120 -14.03 11.64 22.11
CA THR A 120 -13.42 11.16 23.36
C THR A 120 -14.48 10.65 24.34
N ALA A 121 -14.10 9.70 25.21
CA ALA A 121 -15.03 9.14 26.19
C ALA A 121 -15.56 10.19 27.15
N ARG A 122 -16.88 10.31 27.26
CA ARG A 122 -17.58 11.22 28.17
C ARG A 122 -18.91 10.63 28.64
N SER A 123 -19.57 11.28 29.59
CA SER A 123 -20.80 10.77 30.23
C SER A 123 -22.05 10.77 29.30
N SER A 124 -22.06 11.58 28.25
CA SER A 124 -23.16 11.66 27.28
C SER A 124 -22.65 11.98 25.87
N TYR A 125 -23.32 11.38 24.88
CA TYR A 125 -23.05 11.57 23.44
C TYR A 125 -24.31 11.99 22.72
N THR A 126 -24.14 12.74 21.64
CA THR A 126 -25.19 12.86 20.63
C THR A 126 -25.35 11.52 19.87
N GLN A 127 -26.45 11.34 19.16
CA GLN A 127 -26.66 10.13 18.36
C GLN A 127 -25.58 9.96 17.29
N GLU A 128 -25.12 11.05 16.68
CA GLU A 128 -24.04 11.04 15.68
C GLU A 128 -22.70 10.60 16.29
N GLU A 129 -22.34 11.17 17.43
CA GLU A 129 -21.12 10.77 18.15
C GLU A 129 -21.16 9.30 18.60
N HIS A 130 -22.32 8.82 19.03
CA HIS A 130 -22.51 7.41 19.36
C HIS A 130 -22.30 6.50 18.15
N ASN A 131 -22.86 6.88 16.99
CA ASN A 131 -22.68 6.14 15.74
C ASN A 131 -21.23 6.16 15.27
N SER A 132 -20.54 7.31 15.34
CA SER A 132 -19.12 7.44 14.99
C SER A 132 -18.26 6.53 15.85
N ARG A 133 -18.45 6.53 17.17
CA ARG A 133 -17.74 5.61 18.07
C ARG A 133 -18.00 4.15 17.76
N LYS A 134 -19.25 3.78 17.50
CA LYS A 134 -19.64 2.41 17.14
C LYS A 134 -18.95 1.97 15.85
N LYS A 135 -18.88 2.84 14.84
CA LYS A 135 -18.18 2.59 13.58
C LYS A 135 -16.67 2.38 13.83
N ALA A 136 -16.04 3.27 14.59
CA ALA A 136 -14.63 3.15 14.94
C ALA A 136 -14.31 1.83 15.66
N MET A 137 -15.13 1.46 16.64
CA MET A 137 -14.95 0.18 17.37
C MET A 137 -15.08 -1.03 16.44
N ALA A 138 -16.06 -1.04 15.55
CA ALA A 138 -16.23 -2.13 14.58
C ALA A 138 -15.04 -2.23 13.62
N THR A 139 -14.51 -1.11 13.14
CA THR A 139 -13.30 -1.07 12.30
C THR A 139 -12.07 -1.57 13.07
N MET A 140 -11.86 -1.12 14.31
CA MET A 140 -10.76 -1.60 15.17
C MET A 140 -10.84 -3.11 15.40
N GLN A 141 -12.03 -3.65 15.59
CA GLN A 141 -12.25 -5.09 15.70
C GLN A 141 -11.87 -5.80 14.40
N GLY A 142 -12.25 -5.28 13.24
CA GLY A 142 -11.87 -5.81 11.93
C GLY A 142 -10.35 -5.82 11.71
N PHE A 143 -9.65 -4.76 12.11
CA PHE A 143 -8.19 -4.72 12.07
C PHE A 143 -7.56 -5.78 13.00
N THR A 144 -8.11 -5.96 14.20
CA THR A 144 -7.65 -7.00 15.14
C THR A 144 -7.82 -8.40 14.54
N GLU A 145 -8.98 -8.70 13.99
CA GLU A 145 -9.26 -10.02 13.39
C GLU A 145 -8.36 -10.30 12.17
N THR A 146 -8.06 -9.26 11.37
CA THR A 146 -7.14 -9.37 10.23
C THR A 146 -5.71 -9.57 10.71
N PHE A 147 -5.26 -8.78 11.70
CA PHE A 147 -3.94 -8.91 12.30
C PHE A 147 -3.71 -10.30 12.91
N ASP A 148 -4.70 -10.86 13.62
CA ASP A 148 -4.62 -12.19 14.18
C ASP A 148 -4.47 -13.31 13.12
N LYS A 149 -5.05 -13.11 11.93
CA LYS A 149 -4.84 -14.00 10.78
C LYS A 149 -3.43 -13.88 10.23
N GLU A 150 -2.95 -12.66 10.01
CA GLU A 150 -1.59 -12.36 9.54
C GLU A 150 -0.54 -12.94 10.51
N VAL A 151 -0.73 -12.75 11.83
CA VAL A 151 0.16 -13.31 12.86
C VAL A 151 0.21 -14.84 12.82
N LYS A 152 -0.92 -15.51 12.58
CA LYS A 152 -0.98 -16.98 12.45
C LYS A 152 -0.29 -17.48 11.20
N GLU A 153 -0.38 -16.73 10.10
CA GLU A 153 0.17 -17.10 8.79
C GLU A 153 1.67 -16.83 8.71
N PHE A 154 2.10 -15.65 9.11
CA PHE A 154 3.49 -15.18 8.93
C PHE A 154 4.33 -15.22 10.21
N GLY A 155 3.69 -15.28 11.37
CA GLY A 155 4.34 -15.30 12.69
C GLY A 155 4.82 -13.91 13.16
N GLY A 156 4.68 -13.68 14.47
CA GLY A 156 5.16 -12.47 15.13
C GLY A 156 4.12 -11.35 15.22
N ASP A 157 4.55 -10.22 15.76
CA ASP A 157 3.76 -9.03 16.10
C ASP A 157 4.46 -7.77 15.59
N SER A 158 4.91 -7.80 14.34
CA SER A 158 5.69 -6.71 13.75
C SER A 158 4.80 -5.52 13.35
N ALA A 159 5.42 -4.34 13.29
CA ALA A 159 4.79 -3.14 12.76
C ALA A 159 4.31 -3.32 11.32
N TRP A 160 4.96 -4.18 10.55
CA TRP A 160 4.54 -4.54 9.19
C TRP A 160 3.19 -5.25 9.16
N LEU A 161 2.99 -6.27 10.01
CA LEU A 161 1.71 -6.99 10.08
C LEU A 161 0.57 -6.08 10.58
N ALA A 162 0.89 -5.14 11.49
CA ALA A 162 -0.08 -4.14 11.92
C ALA A 162 -0.51 -3.20 10.78
N ALA A 163 0.42 -2.84 9.88
CA ALA A 163 0.11 -2.06 8.68
C ALA A 163 -0.71 -2.88 7.67
N ASN A 164 -0.35 -4.15 7.45
CA ASN A 164 -1.12 -5.06 6.58
C ASN A 164 -2.56 -5.24 7.05
N ALA A 165 -2.80 -5.32 8.35
CA ALA A 165 -4.15 -5.43 8.90
C ALA A 165 -5.07 -4.27 8.48
N VAL A 166 -4.51 -3.06 8.28
CA VAL A 166 -5.27 -1.89 7.79
C VAL A 166 -5.58 -2.00 6.29
N THR A 167 -4.63 -2.53 5.51
CA THR A 167 -4.76 -2.59 4.05
C THR A 167 -5.52 -3.81 3.53
N ASN A 168 -5.59 -4.88 4.32
CA ASN A 168 -6.22 -6.16 3.96
C ASN A 168 -7.60 -6.36 4.60
N TRP A 169 -8.04 -5.40 5.41
CA TRP A 169 -9.35 -5.42 6.07
C TRP A 169 -10.53 -5.09 5.15
#